data_2358d787164bc9f8f249a6a6e901d1c4
#
_entry.id   2358d787164bc9f8f249a6a6e901d1c4
#
_cell.length_a   1.000
_cell.length_b   1.000
_cell.length_c   1.000
_cell.angle_alpha   90.00
_cell.angle_beta   90.00
_cell.angle_gamma   90.00
#
_symmetry.space_group_name_H-M   'P 1'
#
loop_
_entity.id
_entity.type
_entity.pdbx_description
1 polymer ?
#
loop_
_entity_poly.entity_id
_entity_poly.type
_entity_poly.pdbx_seq_one_letter_code
_entity_poly.pdbx_strand_id
1 'polypeptide(L)'
;MNLLKLKRNDKIGLFLFAAFVITTSLIYLFEDRFDKNQWRSNPARRYQMVDDIIESQMLKDKTKDEVLLLLGEPNSSASAEKEVFLYRLGNPPTFFDSKREQLLIVFEDGKVFKVATTLE
;
A
#
# COMPACT_ATOMS: atom_id res chain seq x y z
N MET A 1 -35.19 -17.20 19.37
CA MET A 1 -34.51 -17.08 20.67
C MET A 1 -34.44 -15.62 21.09
N ASN A 2 -34.84 -15.33 22.29
CA ASN A 2 -34.83 -13.98 22.77
C ASN A 2 -33.42 -13.65 23.32
N LEU A 3 -32.75 -12.63 22.79
CA LEU A 3 -31.42 -12.19 23.21
C LEU A 3 -31.40 -11.79 24.70
N LEU A 4 -32.53 -11.32 25.25
CA LEU A 4 -32.65 -10.95 26.65
C LEU A 4 -32.58 -12.14 27.60
N LYS A 5 -32.75 -13.38 27.09
CA LYS A 5 -32.68 -14.61 27.88
C LYS A 5 -31.31 -15.29 27.80
N LEU A 6 -30.31 -14.67 27.18
CA LEU A 6 -28.95 -15.21 27.18
C LEU A 6 -28.40 -15.28 28.59
N LYS A 7 -27.73 -16.39 28.89
CA LYS A 7 -27.02 -16.56 30.15
C LYS A 7 -25.88 -15.54 30.24
N ARG A 8 -25.43 -15.23 31.44
CA ARG A 8 -24.33 -14.29 31.67
C ARG A 8 -23.09 -14.64 30.85
N ASN A 9 -22.72 -15.91 30.77
CA ASN A 9 -21.57 -16.36 30.02
C ASN A 9 -21.73 -16.12 28.50
N ASP A 10 -22.94 -16.26 27.98
CA ASP A 10 -23.24 -16.01 26.56
C ASP A 10 -23.11 -14.53 26.23
N LYS A 11 -23.51 -13.67 27.16
CA LYS A 11 -23.37 -12.20 26.97
C LYS A 11 -21.90 -11.79 26.96
N ILE A 12 -21.07 -12.39 27.80
CA ILE A 12 -19.61 -12.13 27.83
C ILE A 12 -18.99 -12.60 26.54
N GLY A 13 -19.31 -13.81 26.08
CA GLY A 13 -18.80 -14.34 24.81
C GLY A 13 -19.18 -13.47 23.62
N LEU A 14 -20.43 -13.01 23.58
CA LEU A 14 -20.89 -12.12 22.51
C LEU A 14 -20.14 -10.78 22.54
N PHE A 15 -19.93 -10.23 23.73
CA PHE A 15 -19.17 -8.98 23.88
C PHE A 15 -17.72 -9.12 23.43
N LEU A 16 -17.05 -10.23 23.79
CA LEU A 16 -15.67 -10.49 23.36
C LEU A 16 -15.58 -10.68 21.86
N PHE A 17 -16.55 -11.37 21.26
CA PHE A 17 -16.61 -11.54 19.80
C PHE A 17 -16.79 -10.20 19.09
N ALA A 18 -17.71 -9.36 19.57
CA ALA A 18 -17.92 -8.03 18.99
C ALA A 18 -16.68 -7.16 19.11
N ALA A 19 -15.98 -7.20 20.27
CA ALA A 19 -14.73 -6.48 20.46
C ALA A 19 -13.65 -6.97 19.50
N PHE A 20 -13.55 -8.27 19.27
CA PHE A 20 -12.60 -8.86 18.32
C PHE A 20 -12.88 -8.38 16.90
N VAL A 21 -14.13 -8.41 16.46
CA VAL A 21 -14.53 -7.94 15.11
C VAL A 21 -14.22 -6.45 14.95
N ILE A 22 -14.53 -5.63 15.93
CA ILE A 22 -14.24 -4.19 15.89
C ILE A 22 -12.74 -3.95 15.82
N THR A 23 -11.94 -4.63 16.64
CA THR A 23 -10.49 -4.49 16.66
C THR A 23 -9.89 -4.91 15.31
N THR A 24 -10.32 -6.04 14.76
CA THR A 24 -9.86 -6.51 13.45
C THR A 24 -10.23 -5.52 12.36
N SER A 25 -11.44 -4.97 12.39
CA SER A 25 -11.90 -3.98 11.43
C SER A 25 -11.09 -2.68 11.53
N LEU A 26 -10.75 -2.23 12.74
CA LEU A 26 -9.93 -1.05 12.96
C LEU A 26 -8.52 -1.26 12.43
N ILE A 27 -7.90 -2.41 12.68
CA ILE A 27 -6.59 -2.75 12.15
C ILE A 27 -6.62 -2.70 10.63
N TYR A 28 -7.64 -3.29 10.02
CA TYR A 28 -7.82 -3.28 8.57
C TYR A 28 -7.97 -1.87 8.01
N LEU A 29 -8.73 -1.00 8.70
CA LEU A 29 -8.94 0.38 8.29
C LEU A 29 -7.69 1.25 8.45
N PHE A 30 -6.83 0.91 9.43
CA PHE A 30 -5.59 1.64 9.71
C PHE A 30 -4.36 0.97 9.10
N GLU A 31 -4.53 -0.14 8.37
CA GLU A 31 -3.43 -0.65 7.56
C GLU A 31 -2.99 0.42 6.57
N ASP A 32 -1.71 0.39 6.23
CA ASP A 32 -1.06 1.39 5.41
C ASP A 32 -1.62 1.38 3.99
N ARG A 33 -2.69 2.14 3.79
CA ARG A 33 -3.28 2.35 2.48
C ARG A 33 -2.57 3.47 1.78
N PHE A 34 -2.55 3.42 0.46
CA PHE A 34 -2.03 4.50 -0.33
C PHE A 34 -2.77 5.80 -0.01
N ASP A 35 -1.99 6.82 0.35
CA ASP A 35 -2.46 8.19 0.55
C ASP A 35 -1.54 9.11 -0.24
N LYS A 36 -2.10 9.79 -1.21
CA LYS A 36 -1.37 10.68 -2.10
C LYS A 36 -0.57 11.75 -1.34
N ASN A 37 -1.17 12.31 -0.30
CA ASN A 37 -0.52 13.35 0.49
C ASN A 37 0.64 12.78 1.30
N GLN A 38 0.46 11.61 1.94
CA GLN A 38 1.51 10.94 2.69
C GLN A 38 2.63 10.46 1.77
N TRP A 39 2.29 9.95 0.61
CA TRP A 39 3.27 9.53 -0.38
C TRP A 39 4.20 10.67 -0.77
N ARG A 40 3.64 11.85 -0.99
CA ARG A 40 4.40 13.03 -1.40
C ARG A 40 5.15 13.69 -0.26
N SER A 41 4.53 13.79 0.93
CA SER A 41 5.11 14.51 2.06
C SER A 41 6.10 13.69 2.86
N ASN A 42 6.01 12.36 2.85
CA ASN A 42 6.87 11.46 3.61
C ASN A 42 7.55 10.41 2.71
N PRO A 43 8.50 10.82 1.85
CA PRO A 43 9.17 9.87 0.95
C PRO A 43 9.86 8.72 1.67
N ALA A 44 10.35 8.95 2.89
CA ALA A 44 11.03 7.93 3.68
C ALA A 44 10.10 6.81 4.17
N ARG A 45 8.78 7.00 4.09
CA ARG A 45 7.79 6.04 4.54
C ARG A 45 6.97 5.43 3.41
N ARG A 46 7.38 5.59 2.18
CA ARG A 46 6.69 5.03 1.02
C ARG A 46 6.62 3.51 1.05
N TYR A 47 7.59 2.86 1.71
CA TYR A 47 7.58 1.41 1.88
C TYR A 47 6.32 0.90 2.58
N GLN A 48 5.67 1.72 3.39
CA GLN A 48 4.44 1.34 4.10
C GLN A 48 3.23 1.25 3.17
N MET A 49 3.27 1.95 2.04
CA MET A 49 2.14 2.05 1.10
C MET A 49 2.32 1.20 -0.16
N VAL A 50 3.51 0.66 -0.39
CA VAL A 50 3.83 -0.01 -1.65
C VAL A 50 2.97 -1.25 -1.89
N ASP A 51 2.69 -2.02 -0.85
CA ASP A 51 1.88 -3.23 -0.98
C ASP A 51 0.45 -2.89 -1.41
N ASP A 52 -0.13 -1.82 -0.87
CA ASP A 52 -1.45 -1.37 -1.27
C ASP A 52 -1.47 -0.93 -2.75
N ILE A 53 -0.44 -0.23 -3.18
CA ILE A 53 -0.32 0.18 -4.59
C ILE A 53 -0.33 -1.04 -5.52
N ILE A 54 0.43 -2.07 -5.17
CA ILE A 54 0.57 -3.27 -5.98
C ILE A 54 -0.69 -4.14 -5.91
N GLU A 55 -1.17 -4.44 -4.71
CA GLU A 55 -2.30 -5.34 -4.50
C GLU A 55 -3.62 -4.80 -5.00
N SER A 56 -3.84 -3.49 -4.85
CA SER A 56 -5.07 -2.86 -5.34
C SER A 56 -5.11 -2.70 -6.87
N GLN A 57 -3.97 -2.87 -7.53
CA GLN A 57 -3.83 -2.64 -8.98
C GLN A 57 -4.30 -1.24 -9.40
N MET A 58 -4.13 -0.27 -8.51
CA MET A 58 -4.62 1.10 -8.75
C MET A 58 -3.94 1.80 -9.92
N LEU A 59 -2.75 1.35 -10.30
CA LEU A 59 -1.99 1.94 -11.41
C LEU A 59 -2.23 1.25 -12.75
N LYS A 60 -2.97 0.14 -12.77
CA LYS A 60 -3.21 -0.62 -13.99
C LYS A 60 -3.84 0.26 -15.07
N ASP A 61 -3.27 0.20 -16.27
CA ASP A 61 -3.72 0.94 -17.46
C ASP A 61 -3.70 2.47 -17.34
N LYS A 62 -3.08 3.01 -16.29
CA LYS A 62 -2.93 4.45 -16.17
C LYS A 62 -1.84 4.97 -17.10
N THR A 63 -2.04 6.20 -17.58
CA THR A 63 -1.04 6.89 -18.40
C THR A 63 0.09 7.44 -17.52
N LYS A 64 1.20 7.82 -18.15
CA LYS A 64 2.31 8.48 -17.45
C LYS A 64 1.85 9.73 -16.71
N ASP A 65 1.04 10.56 -17.34
CA ASP A 65 0.55 11.79 -16.71
C ASP A 65 -0.30 11.49 -15.48
N GLU A 66 -1.15 10.45 -15.55
CA GLU A 66 -1.94 10.01 -14.40
C GLU A 66 -1.05 9.49 -13.26
N VAL A 67 0.01 8.76 -13.57
CA VAL A 67 0.97 8.30 -12.56
C VAL A 67 1.69 9.49 -11.93
N LEU A 68 2.12 10.45 -12.73
CA LEU A 68 2.77 11.66 -12.22
C LEU A 68 1.84 12.46 -11.31
N LEU A 69 0.55 12.52 -11.62
CA LEU A 69 -0.43 13.18 -10.75
C LEU A 69 -0.60 12.47 -9.42
N LEU A 70 -0.56 11.14 -9.41
CA LEU A 70 -0.74 10.34 -8.20
C LEU A 70 0.53 10.25 -7.36
N LEU A 71 1.66 9.94 -7.98
CA LEU A 71 2.90 9.61 -7.29
C LEU A 71 3.93 10.75 -7.30
N GLY A 72 3.74 11.76 -8.13
CA GLY A 72 4.72 12.82 -8.30
C GLY A 72 5.88 12.40 -9.20
N GLU A 73 6.94 13.19 -9.20
CA GLU A 73 8.11 12.91 -10.02
C GLU A 73 8.84 11.68 -9.52
N PRO A 74 9.25 10.77 -10.42
CA PRO A 74 10.06 9.62 -10.01
C PRO A 74 11.47 10.03 -9.62
N ASN A 75 12.11 9.24 -8.78
CA ASN A 75 13.51 9.45 -8.41
C ASN A 75 14.45 9.22 -9.59
N SER A 76 14.10 8.27 -10.46
CA SER A 76 14.80 8.06 -11.72
C SER A 76 13.85 7.52 -12.78
N SER A 77 14.20 7.70 -14.03
CA SER A 77 13.45 7.18 -15.16
C SER A 77 14.42 6.73 -16.25
N ALA A 78 13.97 5.76 -17.03
CA ALA A 78 14.70 5.26 -18.18
C ALA A 78 13.71 5.04 -19.32
N SER A 79 14.18 5.20 -20.56
CA SER A 79 13.35 5.04 -21.74
C SER A 79 14.15 4.39 -22.87
N ALA A 80 14.71 3.19 -22.60
CA ALA A 80 15.43 2.43 -23.61
C ALA A 80 14.44 1.69 -24.51
N GLU A 81 14.14 0.42 -24.20
CA GLU A 81 13.14 -0.35 -24.94
C GLU A 81 11.74 -0.05 -24.43
N LYS A 82 11.59 0.11 -23.13
CA LYS A 82 10.34 0.46 -22.45
C LYS A 82 10.60 1.61 -21.51
N GLU A 83 9.60 2.44 -21.30
CA GLU A 83 9.67 3.51 -20.34
C GLU A 83 9.47 2.98 -18.93
N VAL A 84 10.32 3.42 -18.01
CA VAL A 84 10.34 2.93 -16.63
C VAL A 84 10.44 4.12 -15.69
N PHE A 85 9.62 4.11 -14.65
CA PHE A 85 9.73 5.03 -13.52
C PHE A 85 10.19 4.24 -12.29
N LEU A 86 11.11 4.83 -11.52
CA LEU A 86 11.59 4.27 -10.27
C LEU A 86 11.36 5.27 -9.13
N TYR A 87 10.69 4.80 -8.10
CA TYR A 87 10.42 5.59 -6.89
C TYR A 87 11.09 4.92 -5.70
N ARG A 88 11.93 5.65 -5.00
CA ARG A 88 12.53 5.16 -3.76
C ARG A 88 11.47 5.04 -2.68
N LEU A 89 11.53 3.97 -1.91
CA LEU A 89 10.52 3.66 -0.90
C LEU A 89 10.94 4.04 0.52
N GLY A 90 12.18 4.47 0.71
CA GLY A 90 12.74 4.70 2.04
C GLY A 90 13.27 3.41 2.65
N ASN A 91 13.78 3.51 3.86
CA ASN A 91 14.36 2.38 4.57
C ASN A 91 13.46 1.98 5.73
N PRO A 92 12.82 0.79 5.69
CA PRO A 92 12.09 0.31 6.85
C PRO A 92 13.04 0.10 8.03
N PRO A 93 12.60 0.39 9.28
CA PRO A 93 13.42 0.11 10.44
C PRO A 93 13.59 -1.40 10.60
N THR A 94 14.82 -1.88 10.49
CA THR A 94 15.15 -3.30 10.70
C THR A 94 16.41 -3.41 11.55
N PHE A 95 16.57 -4.55 12.22
CA PHE A 95 17.79 -4.87 12.96
C PHE A 95 18.90 -5.39 12.05
N PHE A 96 18.57 -5.66 10.80
CA PHE A 96 19.51 -6.18 9.81
C PHE A 96 19.68 -5.13 8.71
N ASP A 97 20.80 -5.17 8.00
CA ASP A 97 21.00 -4.33 6.82
C ASP A 97 19.92 -4.66 5.80
N SER A 98 18.95 -3.78 5.69
CA SER A 98 17.92 -3.94 4.69
C SER A 98 18.42 -3.40 3.36
N LYS A 99 18.23 -4.19 2.32
CA LYS A 99 18.45 -3.71 0.95
C LYS A 99 17.38 -2.67 0.64
N ARG A 100 17.80 -1.58 0.01
CA ARG A 100 16.88 -0.53 -0.38
C ARG A 100 16.00 -1.01 -1.53
N GLU A 101 14.69 -0.92 -1.34
CA GLU A 101 13.72 -1.27 -2.36
C GLU A 101 13.24 -0.02 -3.09
N GLN A 102 12.87 -0.21 -4.34
CA GLN A 102 12.27 0.81 -5.18
C GLN A 102 10.98 0.28 -5.79
N LEU A 103 10.03 1.16 -6.01
CA LEU A 103 8.85 0.84 -6.80
C LEU A 103 9.19 1.01 -8.27
N LEU A 104 9.02 -0.06 -9.03
CA LEU A 104 9.27 -0.10 -10.46
C LEU A 104 7.94 -0.04 -11.21
N ILE A 105 7.78 0.93 -12.08
CA ILE A 105 6.62 1.06 -12.95
C ILE A 105 7.10 1.01 -14.39
N VAL A 106 6.64 0.01 -15.12
CA VAL A 106 6.98 -0.18 -16.54
C VAL A 106 5.79 0.24 -17.39
N PHE A 107 6.03 1.11 -18.35
CA PHE A 107 5.03 1.56 -19.31
C PHE A 107 5.21 0.87 -20.65
N GLU A 108 4.11 0.53 -21.26
CA GLU A 108 4.07 -0.01 -22.63
C GLU A 108 2.92 0.69 -23.37
N ASP A 109 3.20 1.23 -24.54
CA ASP A 109 2.23 1.99 -25.34
C ASP A 109 1.60 3.15 -24.56
N GLY A 110 2.39 3.81 -23.70
CA GLY A 110 1.95 4.96 -22.90
C GLY A 110 1.13 4.65 -21.68
N LYS A 111 0.95 3.37 -21.35
CA LYS A 111 0.17 2.92 -20.19
C LYS A 111 0.98 2.01 -19.31
N VAL A 112 0.63 1.98 -18.02
CA VAL A 112 1.27 1.07 -17.06
C VAL A 112 1.03 -0.37 -17.46
N PHE A 113 2.13 -1.09 -17.70
CA PHE A 113 2.14 -2.50 -18.05
C PHE A 113 2.44 -3.38 -16.84
N LYS A 114 3.38 -2.96 -16.00
CA LYS A 114 3.84 -3.74 -14.86
C LYS A 114 4.19 -2.83 -13.69
N VAL A 115 3.82 -3.27 -12.49
CA VAL A 115 4.20 -2.61 -11.23
C VAL A 115 4.81 -3.67 -10.33
N ALA A 116 6.00 -3.40 -9.83
CA ALA A 116 6.71 -4.35 -8.98
C ALA A 116 7.68 -3.61 -8.06
N THR A 117 8.26 -4.32 -7.10
CA THR A 117 9.38 -3.81 -6.33
C THR A 117 10.68 -4.37 -6.89
N THR A 118 11.74 -3.58 -6.81
CA THR A 118 13.08 -4.00 -7.19
C THR A 118 14.08 -3.47 -6.20
N LEU A 119 15.24 -4.06 -6.15
CA LEU A 119 16.33 -3.60 -5.29
C LEU A 119 17.17 -2.54 -6.00
N GLU A 120 17.65 -1.57 -5.22
CA GLU A 120 18.60 -0.61 -5.74
C GLU A 120 19.93 -1.26 -6.15
#